data_6bf11b0416d6c990aab22a467c7ade1e
#
_entry.id   6bf11b0416d6c990aab22a467c7ade1e
#
_cell.length_a   1.000
_cell.length_b   1.000
_cell.length_c   1.000
_cell.angle_alpha   90.00
_cell.angle_beta   90.00
_cell.angle_gamma   90.00
#
_symmetry.space_group_name_H-M   'P 1'
#
loop_
_entity.id
_entity.type
_entity.pdbx_description
1 polymer ?
#
loop_
_entity_poly.entity_id
_entity_poly.type
_entity_poly.pdbx_seq_one_letter_code
_entity_poly.pdbx_strand_id
1 'polypeptide(L)'
;IASGVIPQITAVYGNCGGGLAILSSLSDFTFMEDSKAKLFVNSPNALDGNNESKLDSASAKFQAEAGVVDFTGDEETIANGVRQLVSMLPANNEEDAAVSATTDDLNRACPDMAAEIADPALALSDIADDNVFVEVKASYAKEMVTGFIQVDGITIGAVANRTALYDEEGEVAEKFEPVLTVKGAYKAENFVNFCNAFEIPVL
;
A
#
# COMPACT_ATOMS: atom_id res chain seq x y z
N ILE A 1 12.47 -14.76 -11.87
CA ILE A 1 12.04 -14.99 -13.27
C ILE A 1 10.71 -14.26 -13.52
N ALA A 2 9.81 -14.20 -12.54
CA ALA A 2 8.49 -13.56 -12.69
C ALA A 2 8.46 -12.06 -12.31
N SER A 3 9.49 -11.54 -11.65
CA SER A 3 9.57 -10.13 -11.25
C SER A 3 9.50 -9.20 -12.47
N GLY A 4 8.60 -8.24 -12.45
CA GLY A 4 8.33 -7.33 -13.56
C GLY A 4 7.67 -7.98 -14.80
N VAL A 5 7.22 -9.26 -14.69
CA VAL A 5 6.51 -9.97 -15.75
C VAL A 5 5.07 -10.25 -15.39
N ILE A 6 4.85 -10.74 -14.18
CA ILE A 6 3.51 -10.93 -13.59
C ILE A 6 3.50 -10.32 -12.18
N PRO A 7 2.42 -9.66 -11.75
CA PRO A 7 2.30 -9.18 -10.39
C PRO A 7 2.38 -10.32 -9.38
N GLN A 8 3.19 -10.16 -8.35
CA GLN A 8 3.38 -11.16 -7.30
C GLN A 8 2.86 -10.63 -5.97
N ILE A 9 1.92 -11.37 -5.38
CA ILE A 9 1.29 -11.01 -4.11
C ILE A 9 1.55 -12.11 -3.10
N THR A 10 2.04 -11.73 -1.92
CA THR A 10 2.20 -12.63 -0.76
C THR A 10 1.22 -12.26 0.33
N ALA A 11 0.57 -13.26 0.93
CA ALA A 11 -0.26 -13.10 2.12
C ALA A 11 0.28 -13.97 3.26
N VAL A 12 0.62 -13.33 4.39
CA VAL A 12 1.23 -13.96 5.56
C VAL A 12 0.18 -14.10 6.66
N TYR A 13 -0.27 -15.33 6.94
CA TYR A 13 -1.28 -15.63 7.96
C TYR A 13 -0.71 -16.30 9.22
N GLY A 14 0.57 -16.60 9.26
CA GLY A 14 1.22 -17.28 10.37
C GLY A 14 2.71 -16.97 10.42
N ASN A 15 3.50 -17.87 10.99
CA ASN A 15 4.94 -17.67 11.10
C ASN A 15 5.64 -17.83 9.74
N CYS A 16 6.16 -16.75 9.21
CA CYS A 16 6.95 -16.69 8.00
C CYS A 16 8.40 -16.34 8.37
N GLY A 17 9.25 -17.37 8.50
CA GLY A 17 10.61 -17.22 9.01
C GLY A 17 11.69 -17.68 8.03
N GLY A 18 12.91 -17.17 8.19
CA GLY A 18 14.08 -17.58 7.40
C GLY A 18 13.93 -17.30 5.93
N GLY A 19 14.18 -18.32 5.09
CA GLY A 19 14.11 -18.20 3.63
C GLY A 19 12.74 -17.82 3.08
N LEU A 20 11.65 -18.21 3.76
CA LEU A 20 10.29 -17.81 3.34
C LEU A 20 10.08 -16.31 3.53
N ALA A 21 10.63 -15.70 4.57
CA ALA A 21 10.55 -14.25 4.76
C ALA A 21 11.27 -13.49 3.65
N ILE A 22 12.40 -14.01 3.16
CA ILE A 22 13.11 -13.44 2.02
C ILE A 22 12.26 -13.55 0.75
N LEU A 23 11.62 -14.69 0.50
CA LEU A 23 10.74 -14.87 -0.66
C LEU A 23 9.52 -13.94 -0.59
N SER A 24 8.94 -13.76 0.59
CA SER A 24 7.85 -12.80 0.82
C SER A 24 8.26 -11.37 0.46
N SER A 25 9.44 -10.93 0.89
CA SER A 25 9.94 -9.57 0.61
C SER A 25 10.36 -9.33 -0.85
N LEU A 26 10.40 -10.39 -1.68
CA LEU A 26 10.63 -10.27 -3.13
C LEU A 26 9.33 -10.17 -3.93
N SER A 27 8.17 -10.27 -3.30
CA SER A 27 6.88 -10.02 -3.93
C SER A 27 6.65 -8.54 -4.13
N ASP A 28 5.83 -8.19 -5.11
CA ASP A 28 5.49 -6.78 -5.39
C ASP A 28 4.61 -6.19 -4.29
N PHE A 29 3.71 -7.02 -3.72
CA PHE A 29 2.85 -6.63 -2.59
C PHE A 29 2.81 -7.72 -1.53
N THR A 30 2.89 -7.30 -0.26
CA THR A 30 2.83 -8.18 0.90
C THR A 30 1.68 -7.77 1.83
N PHE A 31 0.76 -8.69 2.05
CA PHE A 31 -0.30 -8.61 3.06
C PHE A 31 0.10 -9.42 4.29
N MET A 32 -0.24 -8.94 5.47
CA MET A 32 0.08 -9.63 6.71
C MET A 32 -1.05 -9.51 7.73
N GLU A 33 -1.48 -10.65 8.25
CA GLU A 33 -2.47 -10.73 9.32
C GLU A 33 -1.89 -10.13 10.61
N ASP A 34 -2.65 -9.27 11.30
CA ASP A 34 -2.15 -8.36 12.32
C ASP A 34 -2.01 -8.98 13.73
N SER A 35 -2.78 -10.04 14.04
CA SER A 35 -2.84 -10.59 15.40
C SER A 35 -1.82 -11.70 15.66
N LYS A 36 -1.65 -12.65 14.73
CA LYS A 36 -0.87 -13.88 14.94
C LYS A 36 0.28 -14.08 13.95
N ALA A 37 0.25 -13.39 12.78
CA ALA A 37 1.29 -13.55 11.79
C ALA A 37 2.62 -12.94 12.27
N LYS A 38 3.72 -13.58 11.89
CA LYS A 38 5.09 -13.15 12.19
C LYS A 38 5.95 -13.25 10.94
N LEU A 39 6.66 -12.17 10.61
CA LEU A 39 7.57 -12.10 9.48
C LEU A 39 8.98 -11.76 9.99
N PHE A 40 9.94 -12.66 9.79
CA PHE A 40 11.31 -12.49 10.29
C PHE A 40 12.31 -13.39 9.55
N VAL A 41 13.51 -12.89 9.31
CA VAL A 41 14.63 -13.72 8.85
C VAL A 41 15.23 -14.45 10.05
N ASN A 42 15.60 -13.70 11.09
CA ASN A 42 16.03 -14.24 12.38
C ASN A 42 14.97 -13.93 13.44
N SER A 43 14.69 -14.89 14.32
CA SER A 43 13.75 -14.67 15.43
C SER A 43 14.13 -13.41 16.22
N PRO A 44 13.17 -12.55 16.59
CA PRO A 44 13.42 -11.40 17.46
C PRO A 44 14.17 -11.77 18.74
N ASN A 45 13.92 -12.97 19.27
CA ASN A 45 14.60 -13.47 20.49
C ASN A 45 16.09 -13.82 20.28
N ALA A 46 16.55 -13.90 19.01
CA ALA A 46 17.95 -14.13 18.70
C ALA A 46 18.75 -12.83 18.55
N LEU A 47 18.10 -11.67 18.64
CA LEU A 47 18.75 -10.36 18.56
C LEU A 47 19.36 -10.00 19.92
N ASP A 48 20.61 -9.51 19.90
CA ASP A 48 21.29 -9.06 21.12
C ASP A 48 20.49 -7.94 21.81
N GLY A 49 20.32 -8.05 23.13
CA GLY A 49 19.58 -7.08 23.94
C GLY A 49 18.04 -7.13 23.80
N ASN A 50 17.48 -7.94 22.91
CA ASN A 50 16.02 -7.97 22.71
C ASN A 50 15.26 -8.58 23.90
N ASN A 51 15.91 -9.40 24.70
CA ASN A 51 15.37 -9.91 25.97
C ASN A 51 15.06 -8.79 26.98
N GLU A 52 15.74 -7.64 26.88
CA GLU A 52 15.51 -6.44 27.69
C GLU A 52 14.46 -5.53 27.05
N SER A 53 14.61 -5.21 25.76
CA SER A 53 13.70 -4.32 25.03
C SER A 53 12.35 -4.96 24.70
N LYS A 54 12.30 -6.30 24.57
CA LYS A 54 11.10 -7.08 24.19
C LYS A 54 10.42 -6.55 22.92
N LEU A 55 11.22 -6.03 21.98
CA LEU A 55 10.72 -5.53 20.71
C LEU A 55 10.22 -6.69 19.84
N ASP A 56 8.96 -6.67 19.45
CA ASP A 56 8.41 -7.63 18.50
C ASP A 56 8.58 -7.12 17.04
N SER A 57 9.81 -7.16 16.57
CA SER A 57 10.17 -6.76 15.22
C SER A 57 9.58 -7.68 14.12
N ALA A 58 8.99 -8.82 14.51
CA ALA A 58 8.32 -9.73 13.60
C ALA A 58 6.82 -9.45 13.44
N SER A 59 6.26 -8.51 14.21
CA SER A 59 4.83 -8.18 14.17
C SER A 59 4.44 -7.45 12.88
N ALA A 60 3.18 -7.60 12.48
CA ALA A 60 2.63 -6.90 11.31
C ALA A 60 2.79 -5.38 11.41
N LYS A 61 2.49 -4.81 12.57
CA LYS A 61 2.66 -3.38 12.83
C LYS A 61 4.10 -2.93 12.58
N PHE A 62 5.09 -3.61 13.18
CA PHE A 62 6.50 -3.24 13.01
C PHE A 62 6.94 -3.36 11.55
N GLN A 63 6.55 -4.43 10.87
CA GLN A 63 6.92 -4.68 9.46
C GLN A 63 6.26 -3.67 8.50
N ALA A 64 5.03 -3.25 8.79
CA ALA A 64 4.35 -2.20 8.04
C ALA A 64 5.03 -0.82 8.26
N GLU A 65 5.34 -0.45 9.50
CA GLU A 65 6.06 0.80 9.81
C GLU A 65 7.50 0.81 9.27
N ALA A 66 8.10 -0.37 9.08
CA ALA A 66 9.41 -0.53 8.43
C ALA A 66 9.35 -0.51 6.89
N GLY A 67 8.16 -0.55 6.30
CA GLY A 67 7.95 -0.53 4.85
C GLY A 67 8.16 -1.87 4.14
N VAL A 68 8.21 -2.97 4.90
CA VAL A 68 8.33 -4.34 4.34
C VAL A 68 6.98 -4.91 3.95
N VAL A 69 5.94 -4.63 4.75
CA VAL A 69 4.56 -5.06 4.53
C VAL A 69 3.74 -3.88 4.00
N ASP A 70 2.94 -4.12 2.98
CA ASP A 70 2.13 -3.10 2.33
C ASP A 70 0.77 -2.93 2.98
N PHE A 71 0.15 -4.05 3.39
CA PHE A 71 -1.21 -4.08 3.93
C PHE A 71 -1.29 -4.97 5.17
N THR A 72 -2.00 -4.50 6.19
CA THR A 72 -2.27 -5.27 7.42
C THR A 72 -3.75 -5.30 7.72
N GLY A 73 -4.20 -6.32 8.43
CA GLY A 73 -5.58 -6.48 8.86
C GLY A 73 -5.88 -7.90 9.31
N ASP A 74 -7.14 -8.17 9.61
CA ASP A 74 -7.61 -9.52 9.88
C ASP A 74 -7.69 -10.38 8.61
N GLU A 75 -8.03 -11.66 8.75
CA GLU A 75 -8.09 -12.60 7.63
C GLU A 75 -9.09 -12.17 6.54
N GLU A 76 -10.22 -11.59 6.92
CA GLU A 76 -11.25 -11.13 6.00
C GLU A 76 -10.81 -9.88 5.24
N THR A 77 -10.24 -8.91 5.95
CA THR A 77 -9.66 -7.69 5.38
C THR A 77 -8.59 -8.01 4.35
N ILE A 78 -7.67 -8.94 4.68
CA ILE A 78 -6.63 -9.38 3.75
C ILE A 78 -7.24 -10.05 2.51
N ALA A 79 -8.19 -10.97 2.69
CA ALA A 79 -8.81 -11.67 1.57
C ALA A 79 -9.52 -10.69 0.62
N ASN A 80 -10.24 -9.71 1.17
CA ASN A 80 -10.91 -8.67 0.39
C ASN A 80 -9.89 -7.73 -0.27
N GLY A 81 -8.85 -7.31 0.44
CA GLY A 81 -7.80 -6.45 -0.08
C GLY A 81 -7.03 -7.10 -1.24
N VAL A 82 -6.70 -8.40 -1.13
CA VAL A 82 -6.07 -9.15 -2.22
C VAL A 82 -6.99 -9.20 -3.45
N ARG A 83 -8.28 -9.49 -3.26
CA ARG A 83 -9.26 -9.51 -4.38
C ARG A 83 -9.36 -8.15 -5.06
N GLN A 84 -9.45 -7.08 -4.26
CA GLN A 84 -9.52 -5.71 -4.76
C GLN A 84 -8.25 -5.34 -5.54
N LEU A 85 -7.08 -5.61 -4.97
CA LEU A 85 -5.81 -5.32 -5.65
C LEU A 85 -5.69 -6.10 -6.97
N VAL A 86 -6.02 -7.40 -6.97
CA VAL A 86 -6.00 -8.23 -8.20
C VAL A 86 -6.94 -7.70 -9.27
N SER A 87 -8.09 -7.13 -8.91
CA SER A 87 -9.02 -6.55 -9.90
C SER A 87 -8.50 -5.26 -10.55
N MET A 88 -7.52 -4.60 -9.91
CA MET A 88 -6.89 -3.37 -10.42
C MET A 88 -5.60 -3.62 -11.20
N LEU A 89 -4.97 -4.78 -11.04
CA LEU A 89 -3.67 -5.07 -11.67
C LEU A 89 -3.84 -5.78 -13.02
N PRO A 90 -2.98 -5.50 -14.02
CA PRO A 90 -2.94 -6.30 -15.23
C PRO A 90 -2.46 -7.72 -14.94
N ALA A 91 -2.79 -8.69 -15.77
CA ALA A 91 -2.37 -10.07 -15.57
C ALA A 91 -0.87 -10.28 -15.81
N ASN A 92 -0.27 -9.45 -16.65
CA ASN A 92 1.17 -9.46 -16.96
C ASN A 92 1.61 -8.10 -17.53
N ASN A 93 2.91 -7.96 -17.79
CA ASN A 93 3.51 -6.73 -18.29
C ASN A 93 3.37 -6.50 -19.80
N GLU A 94 2.68 -7.36 -20.53
CA GLU A 94 2.37 -7.22 -21.96
C GLU A 94 0.90 -6.84 -22.18
N GLU A 95 0.08 -6.84 -21.13
CA GLU A 95 -1.31 -6.43 -21.17
C GLU A 95 -1.43 -4.95 -20.78
N ASP A 96 -2.38 -4.27 -21.41
CA ASP A 96 -2.75 -2.90 -21.02
C ASP A 96 -3.20 -2.85 -19.55
N ALA A 97 -3.20 -1.65 -18.95
CA ALA A 97 -3.73 -1.43 -17.63
C ALA A 97 -5.11 -2.07 -17.47
N ALA A 98 -5.33 -2.70 -16.30
CA ALA A 98 -6.59 -3.39 -16.05
C ALA A 98 -7.79 -2.44 -16.25
N VAL A 99 -8.77 -2.90 -17.02
CA VAL A 99 -10.01 -2.16 -17.29
C VAL A 99 -11.17 -2.95 -16.69
N SER A 100 -11.93 -2.32 -15.82
CA SER A 100 -13.16 -2.88 -15.25
C SER A 100 -14.37 -2.09 -15.72
N ALA A 101 -15.55 -2.72 -15.69
CA ALA A 101 -16.78 -1.98 -15.91
C ALA A 101 -17.09 -1.14 -14.68
N THR A 102 -17.26 0.18 -14.89
CA THR A 102 -17.72 1.07 -13.82
C THR A 102 -19.18 1.47 -14.04
N THR A 103 -19.88 1.72 -12.94
CA THR A 103 -21.23 2.33 -12.94
C THR A 103 -21.19 3.75 -12.38
N ASP A 104 -20.01 4.27 -12.09
CA ASP A 104 -19.85 5.62 -11.55
C ASP A 104 -20.25 6.69 -12.57
N ASP A 105 -20.78 7.80 -12.09
CA ASP A 105 -21.12 8.96 -12.92
C ASP A 105 -19.88 9.83 -13.12
N LEU A 106 -19.26 9.70 -14.30
CA LEU A 106 -18.08 10.49 -14.67
C LEU A 106 -18.30 12.02 -14.70
N ASN A 107 -19.55 12.47 -14.58
CA ASN A 107 -19.88 13.89 -14.46
C ASN A 107 -20.19 14.33 -13.03
N ARG A 108 -20.05 13.43 -12.03
CA ARG A 108 -20.22 13.83 -10.65
C ARG A 108 -19.19 14.88 -10.24
N ALA A 109 -19.60 15.83 -9.43
CA ALA A 109 -18.72 16.85 -8.90
C ALA A 109 -17.95 16.29 -7.67
N CYS A 110 -16.71 16.74 -7.48
CA CYS A 110 -15.90 16.48 -6.30
C CYS A 110 -15.76 17.82 -5.50
N PRO A 111 -16.78 18.25 -4.77
CA PRO A 111 -16.82 19.60 -4.17
C PRO A 111 -15.82 19.75 -3.02
N ASP A 112 -15.47 18.67 -2.34
CA ASP A 112 -14.67 18.68 -1.12
C ASP A 112 -13.17 18.53 -1.38
N MET A 113 -12.78 18.18 -2.60
CA MET A 113 -11.38 17.96 -3.03
C MET A 113 -10.42 19.06 -2.59
N ALA A 114 -10.83 20.34 -2.69
CA ALA A 114 -9.98 21.47 -2.30
C ALA A 114 -9.72 21.54 -0.79
N ALA A 115 -10.65 21.06 0.03
CA ALA A 115 -10.49 20.97 1.48
C ALA A 115 -9.64 19.75 1.89
N GLU A 116 -9.68 18.71 1.09
CA GLU A 116 -9.03 17.43 1.36
C GLU A 116 -7.58 17.34 0.84
N ILE A 117 -7.13 18.31 0.08
CA ILE A 117 -5.78 18.27 -0.55
C ILE A 117 -4.63 18.11 0.46
N ALA A 118 -4.84 18.40 1.73
CA ALA A 118 -3.86 18.19 2.79
C ALA A 118 -3.65 16.69 3.09
N ASP A 119 -4.68 15.86 2.86
CA ASP A 119 -4.61 14.41 2.82
C ASP A 119 -5.01 13.91 1.42
N PRO A 120 -4.03 13.73 0.52
CA PRO A 120 -4.32 13.30 -0.84
C PRO A 120 -5.07 11.96 -0.95
N ALA A 121 -5.05 11.12 0.09
CA ALA A 121 -5.80 9.87 0.07
C ALA A 121 -7.31 10.12 0.00
N LEU A 122 -7.81 11.16 0.67
CA LEU A 122 -9.22 11.57 0.60
C LEU A 122 -9.55 12.12 -0.80
N ALA A 123 -8.74 13.07 -1.27
CA ALA A 123 -8.93 13.66 -2.60
C ALA A 123 -8.85 12.61 -3.74
N LEU A 124 -7.94 11.62 -3.62
CA LEU A 124 -7.83 10.51 -4.56
C LEU A 124 -9.05 9.58 -4.50
N SER A 125 -9.59 9.34 -3.31
CA SER A 125 -10.84 8.62 -3.15
C SER A 125 -12.00 9.35 -3.83
N ASP A 126 -12.06 10.67 -3.69
CA ASP A 126 -13.12 11.51 -4.27
C ASP A 126 -13.16 11.45 -5.82
N ILE A 127 -12.00 11.38 -6.46
CA ILE A 127 -11.94 11.31 -7.94
C ILE A 127 -12.03 9.88 -8.48
N ALA A 128 -11.83 8.87 -7.62
CA ALA A 128 -11.84 7.47 -8.02
C ALA A 128 -13.26 6.95 -8.24
N ASP A 129 -13.40 6.00 -9.16
CA ASP A 129 -14.64 5.25 -9.36
C ASP A 129 -15.08 4.63 -8.03
N ASP A 130 -16.39 4.76 -7.72
CA ASP A 130 -16.99 4.25 -6.48
C ASP A 130 -16.29 4.73 -5.19
N ASN A 131 -15.53 5.82 -5.26
CA ASN A 131 -14.72 6.38 -4.17
C ASN A 131 -13.68 5.39 -3.59
N VAL A 132 -13.12 4.54 -4.43
CA VAL A 132 -12.18 3.51 -4.01
C VAL A 132 -10.73 3.93 -4.27
N PHE A 133 -9.98 4.16 -3.20
CA PHE A 133 -8.53 4.33 -3.22
C PHE A 133 -7.83 3.20 -2.45
N VAL A 134 -6.88 2.52 -3.07
CA VAL A 134 -6.08 1.46 -2.46
C VAL A 134 -4.71 2.01 -2.12
N GLU A 135 -4.53 2.55 -0.90
CA GLU A 135 -3.26 3.10 -0.44
C GLU A 135 -2.26 1.98 -0.14
N VAL A 136 -1.12 2.00 -0.81
CA VAL A 136 0.00 1.07 -0.62
C VAL A 136 0.97 1.62 0.43
N LYS A 137 1.39 0.80 1.39
CA LYS A 137 2.32 1.17 2.48
C LYS A 137 1.84 2.37 3.30
N ALA A 138 0.55 2.41 3.65
CA ALA A 138 -0.04 3.53 4.40
C ALA A 138 0.67 3.83 5.73
N SER A 139 1.25 2.80 6.39
CA SER A 139 1.97 2.95 7.66
C SER A 139 3.44 3.36 7.52
N TYR A 140 4.02 3.32 6.31
CA TYR A 140 5.41 3.68 6.06
C TYR A 140 5.51 5.00 5.30
N ALA A 141 6.41 5.91 5.74
CA ALA A 141 6.59 7.21 5.13
C ALA A 141 5.23 7.87 4.84
N LYS A 142 4.43 8.09 5.88
CA LYS A 142 3.03 8.53 5.79
C LYS A 142 2.85 9.87 5.08
N GLU A 143 3.91 10.70 5.06
CA GLU A 143 3.96 11.97 4.32
C GLU A 143 3.96 11.79 2.80
N MET A 144 4.17 10.56 2.32
CA MET A 144 4.10 10.19 0.90
C MET A 144 2.97 9.19 0.71
N VAL A 145 1.95 9.57 -0.03
CA VAL A 145 0.83 8.70 -0.43
C VAL A 145 1.19 8.01 -1.73
N THR A 146 1.01 6.71 -1.79
CA THR A 146 1.13 5.89 -3.01
C THR A 146 -0.02 4.91 -3.04
N GLY A 147 -0.61 4.66 -4.19
CA GLY A 147 -1.72 3.71 -4.29
C GLY A 147 -2.37 3.70 -5.66
N PHE A 148 -3.45 2.96 -5.77
CA PHE A 148 -4.21 2.78 -7.01
C PHE A 148 -5.62 3.34 -6.88
N ILE A 149 -6.05 4.01 -7.95
CA ILE A 149 -7.45 4.39 -8.20
C ILE A 149 -7.90 3.79 -9.53
N GLN A 150 -9.20 3.78 -9.76
CA GLN A 150 -9.75 3.59 -11.10
C GLN A 150 -10.51 4.85 -11.52
N VAL A 151 -10.40 5.22 -12.79
CA VAL A 151 -11.17 6.30 -13.39
C VAL A 151 -11.70 5.80 -14.74
N ASP A 152 -12.99 5.78 -14.90
CA ASP A 152 -13.68 5.14 -16.04
C ASP A 152 -13.26 3.67 -16.22
N GLY A 153 -13.09 2.98 -15.09
CA GLY A 153 -12.64 1.60 -15.04
C GLY A 153 -11.16 1.37 -15.34
N ILE A 154 -10.39 2.39 -15.69
CA ILE A 154 -8.96 2.29 -16.00
C ILE A 154 -8.15 2.48 -14.71
N THR A 155 -7.26 1.54 -14.42
CA THR A 155 -6.38 1.64 -13.25
C THR A 155 -5.28 2.67 -13.46
N ILE A 156 -5.10 3.55 -12.48
CA ILE A 156 -4.10 4.61 -12.43
C ILE A 156 -3.36 4.50 -11.10
N GLY A 157 -2.03 4.52 -11.15
CA GLY A 157 -1.19 4.71 -9.97
C GLY A 157 -1.20 6.18 -9.55
N ALA A 158 -1.20 6.45 -8.25
CA ALA A 158 -1.16 7.80 -7.72
C ALA A 158 0.00 7.98 -6.74
N VAL A 159 0.68 9.13 -6.83
CA VAL A 159 1.78 9.53 -5.93
C VAL A 159 1.57 10.97 -5.52
N ALA A 160 1.44 11.23 -4.22
CA ALA A 160 1.19 12.58 -3.73
C ALA A 160 1.83 12.83 -2.36
N ASN A 161 2.17 14.08 -2.06
CA ASN A 161 2.65 14.49 -0.74
C ASN A 161 1.48 14.76 0.19
N ARG A 162 1.52 14.20 1.40
CA ARG A 162 0.56 14.45 2.48
C ARG A 162 1.13 15.44 3.49
N THR A 163 0.34 16.43 3.89
CA THR A 163 0.70 17.41 4.93
C THR A 163 -0.11 17.25 6.21
N ALA A 164 -1.26 16.59 6.13
CA ALA A 164 -2.07 16.22 7.28
C ALA A 164 -2.69 14.84 7.05
N LEU A 165 -2.80 14.05 8.11
CA LEU A 165 -3.59 12.82 8.18
C LEU A 165 -4.79 13.12 9.08
N TYR A 166 -5.99 12.79 8.61
CA TYR A 166 -7.23 12.97 9.37
C TYR A 166 -7.67 11.63 9.97
N ASP A 167 -8.30 11.71 11.14
CA ASP A 167 -8.97 10.57 11.78
C ASP A 167 -10.42 10.40 11.30
N GLU A 168 -11.12 9.41 11.86
CA GLU A 168 -12.52 9.10 11.51
C GLU A 168 -13.49 10.23 11.90
N GLU A 169 -13.12 11.09 12.84
CA GLU A 169 -13.88 12.25 13.27
C GLU A 169 -13.61 13.49 12.38
N GLY A 170 -12.66 13.40 11.44
CA GLY A 170 -12.25 14.50 10.57
C GLY A 170 -11.28 15.50 11.23
N GLU A 171 -10.73 15.15 12.39
CA GLU A 171 -9.71 15.95 13.06
C GLU A 171 -8.30 15.57 12.61
N VAL A 172 -7.36 16.50 12.72
CA VAL A 172 -5.98 16.24 12.30
C VAL A 172 -5.28 15.33 13.31
N ALA A 173 -5.08 14.07 12.94
CA ALA A 173 -4.37 13.07 13.74
C ALA A 173 -2.84 13.26 13.71
N GLU A 174 -2.28 13.61 12.54
CA GLU A 174 -0.83 13.78 12.35
C GLU A 174 -0.56 14.88 11.32
N LYS A 175 0.51 15.67 11.50
CA LYS A 175 0.97 16.70 10.55
C LYS A 175 2.35 16.38 10.04
N PHE A 176 2.57 16.64 8.76
CA PHE A 176 3.84 16.43 8.10
C PHE A 176 4.36 17.72 7.50
N GLU A 177 5.68 17.89 7.52
CA GLU A 177 6.32 18.97 6.79
C GLU A 177 6.22 18.72 5.27
N PRO A 178 6.02 19.77 4.45
CA PRO A 178 5.89 19.62 2.99
C PRO A 178 7.27 19.45 2.33
N VAL A 179 8.00 18.40 2.73
CA VAL A 179 9.35 18.07 2.25
C VAL A 179 9.41 16.66 1.74
N LEU A 180 10.20 16.40 0.73
CA LEU A 180 10.48 15.06 0.26
C LEU A 180 11.53 14.42 1.18
N THR A 181 11.13 13.45 1.98
CA THR A 181 12.05 12.67 2.82
C THR A 181 12.72 11.56 2.01
N VAL A 182 13.83 11.03 2.52
CA VAL A 182 14.50 9.87 1.90
C VAL A 182 13.58 8.66 1.85
N LYS A 183 12.83 8.42 2.93
CA LYS A 183 11.87 7.29 2.98
C LYS A 183 10.71 7.49 2.00
N GLY A 184 10.16 8.71 1.93
CA GLY A 184 9.11 9.05 0.98
C GLY A 184 9.58 8.92 -0.46
N ALA A 185 10.81 9.34 -0.76
CA ALA A 185 11.40 9.18 -2.09
C ALA A 185 11.52 7.71 -2.49
N TYR A 186 12.03 6.84 -1.60
CA TYR A 186 12.10 5.40 -1.86
C TYR A 186 10.73 4.74 -2.02
N LYS A 187 9.73 5.15 -1.21
CA LYS A 187 8.36 4.66 -1.35
C LYS A 187 7.79 4.99 -2.73
N ALA A 188 7.92 6.27 -3.14
CA ALA A 188 7.48 6.73 -4.44
C ALA A 188 8.24 6.04 -5.59
N GLU A 189 9.57 5.94 -5.51
CA GLU A 189 10.41 5.28 -6.51
C GLU A 189 9.99 3.83 -6.75
N ASN A 190 9.84 3.04 -5.68
CA ASN A 190 9.44 1.64 -5.79
C ASN A 190 8.06 1.50 -6.42
N PHE A 191 7.11 2.36 -6.03
CA PHE A 191 5.77 2.34 -6.57
C PHE A 191 5.72 2.73 -8.05
N VAL A 192 6.43 3.80 -8.44
CA VAL A 192 6.51 4.23 -9.85
C VAL A 192 7.22 3.19 -10.71
N ASN A 193 8.27 2.54 -10.20
CA ASN A 193 8.95 1.46 -10.90
C ASN A 193 8.01 0.25 -11.14
N PHE A 194 7.16 -0.08 -10.16
CA PHE A 194 6.13 -1.09 -10.35
C PHE A 194 5.14 -0.68 -11.45
N CYS A 195 4.58 0.53 -11.35
CA CYS A 195 3.66 1.04 -12.37
C CYS A 195 4.29 1.04 -13.77
N ASN A 196 5.56 1.46 -13.88
CA ASN A 196 6.28 1.45 -15.15
C ASN A 196 6.50 0.04 -15.71
N ALA A 197 6.78 -0.96 -14.84
CA ALA A 197 6.97 -2.34 -15.26
C ALA A 197 5.69 -2.99 -15.82
N PHE A 198 4.52 -2.51 -15.40
CA PHE A 198 3.21 -3.04 -15.77
C PHE A 198 2.37 -2.05 -16.61
N GLU A 199 3.01 -1.03 -17.19
CA GLU A 199 2.38 -0.03 -18.07
C GLU A 199 1.16 0.68 -17.44
N ILE A 200 1.14 0.81 -16.10
CA ILE A 200 0.10 1.52 -15.37
C ILE A 200 0.42 3.03 -15.40
N PRO A 201 -0.46 3.88 -15.93
CA PRO A 201 -0.26 5.33 -15.91
C PRO A 201 -0.19 5.85 -14.47
N VAL A 202 0.59 6.92 -14.24
CA VAL A 202 0.79 7.51 -12.92
C VAL A 202 0.34 8.96 -12.91
N LEU A 203 -0.48 9.30 -11.89
CA LEU A 203 -0.93 10.64 -11.53
C LEU A 203 -0.04 11.22 -10.43
#